data_cc20dedca89a03bd24706fa754dddf5b
#
_entry.id   cc20dedca89a03bd24706fa754dddf5b
#
_cell.length_a   1.000
_cell.length_b   1.000
_cell.length_c   1.000
_cell.angle_alpha   90.00
_cell.angle_beta   90.00
_cell.angle_gamma   90.00
#
_symmetry.space_group_name_H-M   'P 1'
#
loop_
_entity.id
_entity.type
_entity.pdbx_description
1 polymer ?
#
loop_
_entity_poly.entity_id
_entity_poly.type
_entity_poly.pdbx_seq_one_letter_code
_entity_poly.pdbx_strand_id
1 'polypeptide(L)'
;MAWAEAAARADIEAGRQKAQVCVACHGAAGNSTNPVMPSLAGQPAQFITTALFQFREGNRKDPQMTPMAANLSNADMNDLAAYFAAQKPEPSAHKTDPANAAAAPKLAQQFNCAQCHGRALLGQQHIPRLAGQQYEYLKTQLRGFKAQTRSDLDGNMTSAAQALTEKDIDVLVDYISGLGTP
;
A
#
# COMPACT_ATOMS: atom_id res chain seq x y z
N MET A 1 3.30 -37.57 19.49
CA MET A 1 4.22 -36.44 19.40
C MET A 1 3.45 -35.32 18.67
N ALA A 2 3.05 -34.29 19.43
CA ALA A 2 2.19 -33.24 18.92
C ALA A 2 3.05 -32.16 18.21
N TRP A 3 2.96 -32.08 16.92
CA TRP A 3 3.47 -30.97 16.13
C TRP A 3 2.38 -29.89 16.07
N ALA A 4 2.16 -29.21 17.19
CA ALA A 4 1.46 -27.94 17.20
C ALA A 4 2.52 -26.85 17.33
N GLU A 5 3.19 -26.53 16.24
CA GLU A 5 3.87 -25.25 16.11
C GLU A 5 2.75 -24.22 16.03
N ALA A 6 2.40 -23.67 17.20
CA ALA A 6 1.49 -22.55 17.28
C ALA A 6 2.12 -21.45 16.40
N ALA A 7 1.46 -21.13 15.29
CA ALA A 7 1.84 -19.98 14.47
C ALA A 7 1.98 -18.80 15.43
N ALA A 8 3.20 -18.30 15.61
CA ALA A 8 3.50 -17.25 16.57
C ALA A 8 2.58 -16.07 16.24
N ARG A 9 1.75 -15.70 17.22
CA ARG A 9 0.82 -14.60 17.07
C ARG A 9 1.66 -13.33 16.87
N ALA A 10 1.33 -12.54 15.86
CA ALA A 10 2.05 -11.31 15.57
C ALA A 10 2.08 -10.39 16.81
N ASP A 11 3.26 -9.87 17.15
CA ASP A 11 3.49 -9.03 18.32
C ASP A 11 3.64 -7.57 17.89
N ILE A 12 2.65 -6.73 18.24
CA ILE A 12 2.61 -5.30 17.89
C ILE A 12 3.78 -4.54 18.54
N GLU A 13 4.16 -4.89 19.77
CA GLU A 13 5.26 -4.22 20.47
C GLU A 13 6.61 -4.59 19.87
N ALA A 14 6.84 -5.85 19.52
CA ALA A 14 8.00 -6.26 18.76
C ALA A 14 8.03 -5.56 17.38
N GLY A 15 6.87 -5.44 16.72
CA GLY A 15 6.70 -4.69 15.49
C GLY A 15 7.06 -3.21 15.63
N ARG A 16 6.66 -2.57 16.73
CA ARG A 16 7.00 -1.17 17.05
C ARG A 16 8.50 -0.96 17.15
N GLN A 17 9.22 -1.87 17.81
CA GLN A 17 10.67 -1.80 17.95
C GLN A 17 11.37 -1.99 16.60
N LYS A 18 10.95 -2.98 15.80
CA LYS A 18 11.49 -3.24 14.46
C LYS A 18 11.20 -2.09 13.49
N ALA A 19 10.06 -1.43 13.62
CA ALA A 19 9.64 -0.32 12.75
C ALA A 19 10.51 0.94 12.89
N GLN A 20 11.39 1.05 13.89
CA GLN A 20 12.23 2.25 14.10
C GLN A 20 13.07 2.61 12.86
N VAL A 21 13.56 1.62 12.14
CA VAL A 21 14.32 1.86 10.90
C VAL A 21 13.42 2.25 9.71
N CYS A 22 12.16 1.86 9.75
CA CYS A 22 11.19 2.11 8.67
C CYS A 22 10.66 3.55 8.72
N VAL A 23 10.48 4.12 9.94
CA VAL A 23 9.89 5.45 10.14
C VAL A 23 10.75 6.59 9.58
N ALA A 24 12.04 6.36 9.37
CA ALA A 24 12.94 7.33 8.73
C ALA A 24 12.45 7.73 7.31
N CYS A 25 11.84 6.79 6.57
CA CYS A 25 11.32 7.03 5.23
C CYS A 25 9.78 7.11 5.22
N HIS A 26 9.12 6.22 5.99
CA HIS A 26 7.66 6.09 5.98
C HIS A 26 6.95 7.02 6.98
N GLY A 27 7.69 7.84 7.71
CA GLY A 27 7.16 8.80 8.67
C GLY A 27 6.78 8.19 10.03
N ALA A 28 6.51 9.06 10.99
CA ALA A 28 6.11 8.67 12.33
C ALA A 28 4.85 7.77 12.27
N ALA A 29 4.88 6.67 12.99
CA ALA A 29 3.80 5.66 12.98
C ALA A 29 3.39 5.20 11.57
N GLY A 30 4.26 5.36 10.56
CA GLY A 30 3.97 5.01 9.17
C GLY A 30 3.12 6.05 8.41
N ASN A 31 3.03 7.28 8.90
CA ASN A 31 2.38 8.39 8.21
C ASN A 31 3.44 9.23 7.48
N SER A 32 3.65 8.94 6.21
CA SER A 32 4.63 9.63 5.39
C SER A 32 4.18 11.04 5.05
N THR A 33 5.11 11.99 5.14
CA THR A 33 4.96 13.36 4.60
C THR A 33 5.69 13.54 3.28
N ASN A 34 6.39 12.51 2.81
CA ASN A 34 7.12 12.53 1.56
C ASN A 34 6.24 11.99 0.43
N PRO A 35 5.96 12.75 -0.66
CA PRO A 35 5.02 12.35 -1.70
C PRO A 35 5.43 11.10 -2.49
N VAL A 36 6.70 10.72 -2.47
CA VAL A 36 7.20 9.50 -3.15
C VAL A 36 7.28 8.28 -2.24
N MET A 37 7.18 8.46 -0.90
CA MET A 37 7.23 7.37 0.07
C MET A 37 5.82 7.02 0.55
N PRO A 38 5.41 5.74 0.51
CA PRO A 38 4.05 5.39 0.91
C PRO A 38 3.82 5.51 2.41
N SER A 39 2.60 5.93 2.77
CA SER A 39 2.09 5.76 4.13
C SER A 39 1.72 4.31 4.38
N LEU A 40 2.16 3.77 5.52
CA LEU A 40 1.93 2.40 5.98
C LEU A 40 0.83 2.32 7.05
N ALA A 41 0.56 3.42 7.76
CA ALA A 41 -0.45 3.49 8.81
C ALA A 41 -1.82 3.04 8.30
N GLY A 42 -2.47 2.11 9.02
CA GLY A 42 -3.79 1.59 8.67
C GLY A 42 -3.85 0.80 7.35
N GLN A 43 -2.71 0.36 6.82
CA GLN A 43 -2.72 -0.62 5.74
C GLN A 43 -3.13 -1.99 6.28
N PRO A 44 -3.88 -2.80 5.52
CA PRO A 44 -4.19 -4.16 5.92
C PRO A 44 -2.93 -4.96 6.24
N ALA A 45 -2.89 -5.64 7.38
CA ALA A 45 -1.69 -6.37 7.82
C ALA A 45 -1.22 -7.38 6.77
N GLN A 46 -2.14 -8.14 6.18
CA GLN A 46 -1.80 -9.11 5.14
C GLN A 46 -1.19 -8.44 3.89
N PHE A 47 -1.63 -7.22 3.53
CA PHE A 47 -0.99 -6.47 2.44
C PHE A 47 0.47 -6.12 2.78
N ILE A 48 0.75 -5.66 4.01
CA ILE A 48 2.12 -5.31 4.43
C ILE A 48 3.01 -6.55 4.41
N THR A 49 2.55 -7.67 5.01
CA THR A 49 3.28 -8.95 4.98
C THR A 49 3.58 -9.38 3.55
N THR A 50 2.56 -9.33 2.66
CA THR A 50 2.70 -9.69 1.25
C THR A 50 3.71 -8.80 0.53
N ALA A 51 3.65 -7.47 0.74
CA ALA A 51 4.56 -6.53 0.11
C ALA A 51 6.02 -6.73 0.57
N LEU A 52 6.25 -6.93 1.87
CA LEU A 52 7.58 -7.24 2.41
C LEU A 52 8.11 -8.57 1.87
N PHE A 53 7.26 -9.60 1.81
CA PHE A 53 7.61 -10.89 1.19
C PHE A 53 8.02 -10.72 -0.27
N GLN A 54 7.25 -9.98 -1.07
CA GLN A 54 7.58 -9.74 -2.48
C GLN A 54 8.93 -9.02 -2.66
N PHE A 55 9.26 -8.07 -1.79
CA PHE A 55 10.58 -7.42 -1.81
C PHE A 55 11.70 -8.37 -1.41
N ARG A 56 11.50 -9.18 -0.37
CA ARG A 56 12.49 -10.16 0.10
C ARG A 56 12.81 -11.20 -0.96
N GLU A 57 11.78 -11.76 -1.59
CA GLU A 57 11.91 -12.80 -2.63
C GLU A 57 12.27 -12.23 -4.03
N GLY A 58 12.38 -10.89 -4.16
CA GLY A 58 12.73 -10.25 -5.44
C GLY A 58 11.61 -10.25 -6.49
N ASN A 59 10.38 -10.64 -6.12
CA ASN A 59 9.19 -10.58 -6.98
C ASN A 59 8.72 -9.14 -7.22
N ARG A 60 9.01 -8.26 -6.27
CA ARG A 60 8.92 -6.81 -6.40
C ARG A 60 10.30 -6.21 -6.15
N LYS A 61 10.80 -5.41 -7.09
CA LYS A 61 12.14 -4.82 -6.99
C LYS A 61 12.03 -3.32 -6.72
N ASP A 62 12.78 -2.87 -5.76
CA ASP A 62 12.94 -1.45 -5.42
C ASP A 62 14.32 -1.24 -4.82
N PRO A 63 15.09 -0.21 -5.26
CA PRO A 63 16.47 -0.01 -4.79
C PRO A 63 16.60 0.19 -3.29
N GLN A 64 15.54 0.70 -2.63
CA GLN A 64 15.51 0.97 -1.19
C GLN A 64 14.86 -0.18 -0.43
N MET A 65 13.68 -0.64 -0.87
CA MET A 65 12.92 -1.63 -0.11
C MET A 65 13.45 -3.05 -0.23
N THR A 66 14.03 -3.44 -1.38
CA THR A 66 14.59 -4.79 -1.55
C THR A 66 15.69 -5.10 -0.52
N PRO A 67 16.72 -4.26 -0.31
CA PRO A 67 17.72 -4.52 0.73
C PRO A 67 17.13 -4.42 2.15
N MET A 68 16.14 -3.56 2.39
CA MET A 68 15.48 -3.44 3.70
C MET A 68 14.70 -4.70 4.09
N ALA A 69 14.11 -5.39 3.13
CA ALA A 69 13.34 -6.61 3.37
C ALA A 69 14.20 -7.89 3.37
N ALA A 70 15.40 -7.86 2.80
CA ALA A 70 16.20 -9.05 2.48
C ALA A 70 16.42 -10.02 3.67
N ASN A 71 16.59 -9.49 4.87
CA ASN A 71 16.87 -10.28 6.08
C ASN A 71 15.67 -10.40 7.04
N LEU A 72 14.48 -9.97 6.65
CA LEU A 72 13.30 -10.10 7.49
C LEU A 72 12.82 -11.55 7.53
N SER A 73 12.68 -12.12 8.73
CA SER A 73 11.98 -13.39 8.93
C SER A 73 10.47 -13.24 8.70
N ASN A 74 9.76 -14.35 8.55
CA ASN A 74 8.30 -14.33 8.48
C ASN A 74 7.67 -13.72 9.76
N ALA A 75 8.27 -13.99 10.94
CA ALA A 75 7.83 -13.39 12.19
C ALA A 75 8.01 -11.88 12.18
N ASP A 76 9.18 -11.38 11.71
CA ASP A 76 9.42 -9.93 11.62
C ASP A 76 8.42 -9.23 10.70
N MET A 77 8.12 -9.83 9.54
CA MET A 77 7.14 -9.28 8.61
C MET A 77 5.74 -9.23 9.21
N ASN A 78 5.34 -10.27 9.99
CA ASN A 78 4.05 -10.30 10.66
C ASN A 78 3.95 -9.27 11.79
N ASP A 79 5.01 -9.11 12.60
CA ASP A 79 5.06 -8.11 13.67
C ASP A 79 4.99 -6.69 13.11
N LEU A 80 5.79 -6.38 12.08
CA LEU A 80 5.76 -5.10 11.39
C LEU A 80 4.37 -4.81 10.78
N ALA A 81 3.76 -5.83 10.17
CA ALA A 81 2.44 -5.72 9.58
C ALA A 81 1.37 -5.43 10.64
N ALA A 82 1.41 -6.13 11.77
CA ALA A 82 0.49 -5.89 12.88
C ALA A 82 0.66 -4.48 13.46
N TYR A 83 1.90 -4.03 13.63
CA TYR A 83 2.19 -2.68 14.12
C TYR A 83 1.62 -1.60 13.20
N PHE A 84 1.96 -1.60 11.91
CA PHE A 84 1.50 -0.56 10.98
C PHE A 84 -0.01 -0.62 10.72
N ALA A 85 -0.61 -1.80 10.69
CA ALA A 85 -2.05 -1.95 10.55
C ALA A 85 -2.83 -1.35 11.73
N ALA A 86 -2.25 -1.38 12.94
CA ALA A 86 -2.85 -0.79 14.14
C ALA A 86 -2.67 0.75 14.22
N GLN A 87 -1.84 1.35 13.37
CA GLN A 87 -1.63 2.79 13.40
C GLN A 87 -2.80 3.52 12.74
N LYS A 88 -3.13 4.70 13.30
CA LYS A 88 -4.14 5.56 12.73
C LYS A 88 -3.59 6.28 11.48
N PRO A 89 -4.24 6.17 10.31
CA PRO A 89 -3.85 6.95 9.15
C PRO A 89 -4.12 8.44 9.38
N GLU A 90 -3.17 9.28 9.00
CA GLU A 90 -3.35 10.72 8.94
C GLU A 90 -3.81 11.15 7.54
N PRO A 91 -4.62 12.21 7.42
CA PRO A 91 -5.02 12.75 6.14
C PRO A 91 -3.80 13.16 5.31
N SER A 92 -3.84 12.88 4.01
CA SER A 92 -2.83 13.39 3.08
C SER A 92 -2.89 14.92 3.01
N ALA A 93 -1.74 15.56 2.85
CA ALA A 93 -1.67 16.99 2.57
C ALA A 93 -2.09 17.35 1.14
N HIS A 94 -2.31 16.35 0.27
CA HIS A 94 -2.70 16.54 -1.12
C HIS A 94 -4.09 17.14 -1.23
N LYS A 95 -4.23 18.16 -2.09
CA LYS A 95 -5.52 18.80 -2.40
C LYS A 95 -5.94 18.42 -3.80
N THR A 96 -7.04 17.70 -3.89
CA THR A 96 -7.63 17.28 -5.17
C THR A 96 -8.11 18.48 -5.98
N ASP A 97 -7.79 18.49 -7.27
CA ASP A 97 -8.40 19.42 -8.21
C ASP A 97 -9.91 19.21 -8.29
N PRO A 98 -10.74 20.29 -8.19
CA PRO A 98 -12.19 20.16 -8.24
C PRO A 98 -12.71 19.46 -9.49
N ALA A 99 -12.08 19.60 -10.64
CA ALA A 99 -12.46 18.92 -11.87
C ALA A 99 -12.22 17.41 -11.76
N ASN A 100 -11.11 17.00 -11.18
CA ASN A 100 -10.79 15.59 -10.92
C ASN A 100 -11.70 15.00 -9.85
N ALA A 101 -12.01 15.76 -8.78
CA ALA A 101 -12.95 15.35 -7.75
C ALA A 101 -14.35 15.03 -8.31
N ALA A 102 -14.80 15.77 -9.33
CA ALA A 102 -16.06 15.53 -10.01
C ALA A 102 -16.02 14.33 -10.97
N ALA A 103 -14.89 14.11 -11.67
CA ALA A 103 -14.73 13.09 -12.71
C ALA A 103 -14.35 11.71 -12.15
N ALA A 104 -13.48 11.65 -11.14
CA ALA A 104 -12.86 10.43 -10.67
C ALA A 104 -13.82 9.37 -10.10
N PRO A 105 -14.92 9.70 -9.38
CA PRO A 105 -15.83 8.67 -8.90
C PRO A 105 -16.44 7.82 -10.02
N LYS A 106 -16.82 8.44 -11.13
CA LYS A 106 -17.33 7.74 -12.31
C LYS A 106 -16.24 6.87 -12.96
N LEU A 107 -15.02 7.40 -13.02
CA LEU A 107 -13.88 6.69 -13.57
C LEU A 107 -13.51 5.47 -12.70
N ALA A 108 -13.46 5.64 -11.38
CA ALA A 108 -13.21 4.55 -10.44
C ALA A 108 -14.28 3.45 -10.51
N GLN A 109 -15.55 3.83 -10.77
CA GLN A 109 -16.63 2.88 -11.02
C GLN A 109 -16.45 2.16 -12.36
N GLN A 110 -16.10 2.86 -13.42
CA GLN A 110 -15.87 2.30 -14.75
C GLN A 110 -14.78 1.22 -14.74
N PHE A 111 -13.71 1.44 -13.98
CA PHE A 111 -12.59 0.50 -13.84
C PHE A 111 -12.72 -0.44 -12.62
N ASN A 112 -13.89 -0.47 -11.96
CA ASN A 112 -14.21 -1.37 -10.85
C ASN A 112 -13.22 -1.34 -9.68
N CYS A 113 -12.58 -0.21 -9.40
CA CYS A 113 -11.55 -0.09 -8.37
C CYS A 113 -12.06 -0.56 -6.99
N ALA A 114 -13.29 -0.18 -6.63
CA ALA A 114 -13.90 -0.50 -5.35
C ALA A 114 -14.23 -2.00 -5.17
N GLN A 115 -14.30 -2.79 -6.25
CA GLN A 115 -14.57 -4.23 -6.17
C GLN A 115 -13.49 -4.94 -5.36
N CYS A 116 -12.23 -4.57 -5.54
CA CYS A 116 -11.09 -5.13 -4.83
C CYS A 116 -10.67 -4.26 -3.64
N HIS A 117 -10.53 -2.94 -3.85
CA HIS A 117 -10.03 -2.02 -2.82
C HIS A 117 -11.07 -1.60 -1.77
N GLY A 118 -12.31 -2.09 -1.89
CA GLY A 118 -13.42 -1.73 -1.00
C GLY A 118 -14.08 -0.41 -1.38
N ARG A 119 -15.32 -0.19 -0.92
CA ARG A 119 -16.17 0.94 -1.31
C ARG A 119 -15.54 2.31 -1.03
N ALA A 120 -14.81 2.43 0.09
CA ALA A 120 -14.10 3.65 0.48
C ALA A 120 -12.60 3.60 0.13
N LEU A 121 -12.17 2.64 -0.68
CA LEU A 121 -10.78 2.38 -1.06
C LEU A 121 -9.85 2.15 0.14
N LEU A 122 -10.39 1.54 1.20
CA LEU A 122 -9.66 1.27 2.45
C LEU A 122 -8.86 -0.05 2.42
N GLY A 123 -8.99 -0.82 1.35
CA GLY A 123 -8.33 -2.11 1.20
C GLY A 123 -8.96 -3.22 2.06
N GLN A 124 -8.50 -4.44 1.84
CA GLN A 124 -8.89 -5.62 2.61
C GLN A 124 -7.89 -6.75 2.35
N GLN A 125 -7.62 -7.56 3.35
CA GLN A 125 -6.70 -8.71 3.21
C GLN A 125 -5.34 -8.28 2.59
N HIS A 126 -4.94 -8.86 1.46
CA HIS A 126 -3.72 -8.51 0.73
C HIS A 126 -3.88 -7.33 -0.23
N ILE A 127 -5.06 -6.73 -0.31
CA ILE A 127 -5.36 -5.60 -1.19
C ILE A 127 -5.19 -4.29 -0.39
N PRO A 128 -4.38 -3.34 -0.87
CA PRO A 128 -4.02 -2.15 -0.10
C PRO A 128 -5.15 -1.13 0.03
N ARG A 129 -5.09 -0.37 1.13
CA ARG A 129 -5.76 0.92 1.25
C ARG A 129 -5.13 1.90 0.27
N LEU A 130 -5.96 2.56 -0.52
CA LEU A 130 -5.56 3.61 -1.47
C LEU A 130 -5.92 5.01 -0.96
N ALA A 131 -7.06 5.16 -0.28
CA ALA A 131 -7.55 6.45 0.21
C ALA A 131 -6.47 7.17 1.05
N GLY A 132 -6.17 8.42 0.69
CA GLY A 132 -5.18 9.26 1.35
C GLY A 132 -3.73 8.79 1.22
N GLN A 133 -3.43 7.94 0.24
CA GLN A 133 -2.05 7.53 -0.03
C GLN A 133 -1.30 8.63 -0.79
N GLN A 134 0.02 8.65 -0.69
CA GLN A 134 0.89 9.66 -1.29
C GLN A 134 0.76 9.71 -2.82
N TYR A 135 0.59 10.92 -3.35
CA TYR A 135 0.27 11.18 -4.77
C TYR A 135 1.30 10.60 -5.74
N GLU A 136 2.57 10.98 -5.59
CA GLU A 136 3.63 10.52 -6.50
C GLU A 136 3.88 9.02 -6.38
N TYR A 137 3.73 8.48 -5.17
CA TYR A 137 3.80 7.04 -4.97
C TYR A 137 2.69 6.31 -5.74
N LEU A 138 1.42 6.71 -5.59
CA LEU A 138 0.30 6.09 -6.31
C LEU A 138 0.50 6.17 -7.83
N LYS A 139 0.91 7.34 -8.32
CA LYS A 139 1.17 7.58 -9.75
C LYS A 139 2.24 6.64 -10.29
N THR A 140 3.36 6.54 -9.58
CA THR A 140 4.45 5.63 -9.93
C THR A 140 3.99 4.17 -9.93
N GLN A 141 3.19 3.77 -8.93
CA GLN A 141 2.72 2.39 -8.83
C GLN A 141 1.75 2.03 -9.96
N LEU A 142 0.76 2.87 -10.27
CA LEU A 142 -0.17 2.62 -11.37
C LEU A 142 0.54 2.57 -12.72
N ARG A 143 1.47 3.48 -12.96
CA ARG A 143 2.30 3.46 -14.17
C ARG A 143 3.16 2.19 -14.25
N GLY A 144 3.72 1.77 -13.12
CA GLY A 144 4.50 0.53 -13.04
C GLY A 144 3.67 -0.71 -13.41
N PHE A 145 2.44 -0.81 -12.93
CA PHE A 145 1.52 -1.88 -13.33
C PHE A 145 1.14 -1.80 -14.81
N LYS A 146 0.85 -0.59 -15.32
CA LYS A 146 0.54 -0.38 -16.73
C LYS A 146 1.71 -0.75 -17.64
N ALA A 147 2.92 -0.35 -17.28
CA ALA A 147 4.14 -0.67 -18.02
C ALA A 147 4.68 -2.09 -17.75
N GLN A 148 4.02 -2.87 -16.88
CA GLN A 148 4.44 -4.21 -16.46
C GLN A 148 5.85 -4.25 -15.86
N THR A 149 6.35 -3.12 -15.35
CA THR A 149 7.59 -3.03 -14.57
C THR A 149 7.38 -3.36 -13.10
N ARG A 150 6.11 -3.41 -12.67
CA ARG A 150 5.63 -3.92 -11.39
C ARG A 150 4.52 -4.94 -11.63
N SER A 151 4.56 -6.05 -10.89
CA SER A 151 3.50 -7.06 -10.87
C SER A 151 2.91 -7.20 -9.46
N ASP A 152 1.73 -7.77 -9.39
CA ASP A 152 1.06 -8.28 -8.21
C ASP A 152 1.05 -9.81 -8.22
N LEU A 153 0.73 -10.45 -7.09
CA LEU A 153 0.83 -11.90 -6.96
C LEU A 153 -0.17 -12.66 -7.87
N ASP A 154 -1.35 -12.10 -8.05
CA ASP A 154 -2.45 -12.72 -8.78
C ASP A 154 -2.70 -12.08 -10.16
N GLY A 155 -1.92 -11.06 -10.53
CA GLY A 155 -2.00 -10.38 -11.82
C GLY A 155 -3.23 -9.48 -12.01
N ASN A 156 -4.11 -9.38 -11.01
CA ASN A 156 -5.36 -8.64 -11.11
C ASN A 156 -5.13 -7.14 -11.29
N MET A 157 -4.22 -6.56 -10.49
CA MET A 157 -3.93 -5.13 -10.59
C MET A 157 -3.15 -4.81 -11.86
N THR A 158 -2.22 -5.68 -12.27
CA THR A 158 -1.50 -5.58 -13.54
C THR A 158 -2.47 -5.57 -14.72
N SER A 159 -3.45 -6.49 -14.72
CA SER A 159 -4.50 -6.57 -15.74
C SER A 159 -5.38 -5.31 -15.75
N ALA A 160 -5.86 -4.87 -14.58
CA ALA A 160 -6.72 -3.70 -14.46
C ALA A 160 -6.03 -2.42 -14.97
N ALA A 161 -4.74 -2.26 -14.72
CA ALA A 161 -3.98 -1.08 -15.15
C ALA A 161 -3.81 -0.97 -16.66
N GLN A 162 -3.90 -2.08 -17.43
CA GLN A 162 -3.77 -2.04 -18.90
C GLN A 162 -4.86 -1.19 -19.56
N ALA A 163 -6.07 -1.17 -19.00
CA ALA A 163 -7.20 -0.43 -19.54
C ALA A 163 -7.12 1.09 -19.29
N LEU A 164 -6.29 1.55 -18.35
CA LEU A 164 -6.15 2.95 -17.99
C LEU A 164 -5.36 3.73 -19.04
N THR A 165 -5.78 4.94 -19.38
CA THR A 165 -4.93 5.91 -20.08
C THR A 165 -4.06 6.68 -19.06
N GLU A 166 -3.04 7.41 -19.51
CA GLU A 166 -2.25 8.28 -18.64
C GLU A 166 -3.12 9.35 -17.97
N LYS A 167 -4.11 9.87 -18.70
CA LYS A 167 -5.07 10.84 -18.17
C LYS A 167 -5.94 10.22 -17.07
N ASP A 168 -6.39 8.98 -17.24
CA ASP A 168 -7.16 8.27 -16.23
C ASP A 168 -6.35 8.07 -14.95
N ILE A 169 -5.06 7.72 -15.11
CA ILE A 169 -4.13 7.59 -13.99
C ILE A 169 -4.01 8.93 -13.24
N ASP A 170 -3.78 10.04 -13.95
CA ASP A 170 -3.62 11.34 -13.32
C ASP A 170 -4.88 11.77 -12.56
N VAL A 171 -6.06 11.59 -13.15
CA VAL A 171 -7.36 11.90 -12.52
C VAL A 171 -7.62 11.03 -11.29
N LEU A 172 -7.41 9.72 -11.40
CA LEU A 172 -7.64 8.77 -10.30
C LEU A 172 -6.70 9.01 -9.14
N VAL A 173 -5.41 9.19 -9.42
CA VAL A 173 -4.39 9.40 -8.38
C VAL A 173 -4.62 10.71 -7.65
N ASP A 174 -4.94 11.79 -8.34
CA ASP A 174 -5.24 13.09 -7.74
C ASP A 174 -6.42 12.99 -6.76
N TYR A 175 -7.50 12.36 -7.18
CA TYR A 175 -8.68 12.15 -6.34
C TYR A 175 -8.40 11.25 -5.14
N ILE A 176 -7.80 10.08 -5.37
CA ILE A 176 -7.55 9.07 -4.34
C ILE A 176 -6.62 9.60 -3.25
N SER A 177 -5.60 10.39 -3.64
CA SER A 177 -4.64 10.98 -2.69
C SER A 177 -5.30 12.02 -1.77
N GLY A 178 -6.32 12.72 -2.24
CA GLY A 178 -7.05 13.70 -1.45
C GLY A 178 -8.21 13.13 -0.62
N LEU A 179 -8.49 11.82 -0.73
CA LEU A 179 -9.55 11.20 0.08
C LEU A 179 -9.16 11.20 1.56
N GLY A 180 -10.11 11.60 2.39
CA GLY A 180 -9.98 11.44 3.84
C GLY A 180 -9.88 9.97 4.25
N THR A 181 -9.17 9.72 5.33
CA THR A 181 -9.14 8.43 6.01
C THR A 181 -10.04 8.51 7.24
N PRO A 182 -10.89 7.50 7.50
CA PRO A 182 -11.78 7.49 8.66
C PRO A 182 -11.02 7.36 9.98
#